data_c864c799281b9c3b25093743e8e1c84d
#
_entry.id   c864c799281b9c3b25093743e8e1c84d
#
_cell.length_a   1.000
_cell.length_b   1.000
_cell.length_c   1.000
_cell.angle_alpha   90.00
_cell.angle_beta   90.00
_cell.angle_gamma   90.00
#
_symmetry.space_group_name_H-M   'P 1'
#
loop_
_entity.id
_entity.type
_entity.pdbx_description
1 polymer ?
#
loop_
_entity_poly.entity_id
_entity_poly.type
_entity_poly.pdbx_seq_one_letter_code
_entity_poly.pdbx_strand_id
1 'polypeptide(L)'
;MKWFLVGLMAACLIAMAQQKCVIADFYGLSWLGNPSERHQRLSEWLTTNGETCTTDQLLAIWNNLAMWAGAADSSELRAKVLYYYARAAEREKK
;
A
#
# COMPACT_ATOMS: atom_id res chain seq x y z
N MET A 1 -9.26 -25.71 -27.16
CA MET A 1 -9.50 -24.28 -27.25
C MET A 1 -9.94 -23.66 -25.93
N LYS A 2 -10.87 -24.29 -25.25
CA LYS A 2 -11.29 -23.79 -23.92
C LYS A 2 -10.14 -23.78 -22.92
N TRP A 3 -9.25 -24.72 -23.03
CA TRP A 3 -8.08 -24.81 -22.14
C TRP A 3 -7.16 -23.62 -22.25
N PHE A 4 -7.08 -23.06 -23.46
CA PHE A 4 -6.23 -21.92 -23.73
C PHE A 4 -6.68 -20.69 -22.95
N LEU A 5 -7.99 -20.44 -22.94
CA LEU A 5 -8.55 -19.30 -22.22
C LEU A 5 -8.36 -19.43 -20.72
N VAL A 6 -8.53 -20.64 -20.19
CA VAL A 6 -8.35 -20.87 -18.76
C VAL A 6 -6.90 -20.59 -18.35
N GLY A 7 -5.94 -21.01 -19.18
CA GLY A 7 -4.53 -20.75 -18.89
C GLY A 7 -4.21 -19.28 -18.86
N LEU A 8 -4.77 -18.51 -19.78
CA LEU A 8 -4.54 -17.06 -19.82
C LEU A 8 -5.10 -16.36 -18.59
N MET A 9 -6.30 -16.73 -18.17
CA MET A 9 -6.89 -16.14 -16.97
C MET A 9 -6.09 -16.46 -15.73
N ALA A 10 -5.61 -17.67 -15.61
CA ALA A 10 -4.78 -18.06 -14.47
C ALA A 10 -3.49 -17.26 -14.42
N ALA A 11 -2.86 -17.01 -15.58
CA ALA A 11 -1.65 -16.21 -15.65
C ALA A 11 -1.90 -14.77 -15.21
N CYS A 12 -3.03 -14.18 -15.61
CA CYS A 12 -3.39 -12.84 -15.20
C CYS A 12 -3.60 -12.75 -13.70
N LEU A 13 -4.28 -13.72 -13.11
CA LEU A 13 -4.52 -13.75 -11.67
C LEU A 13 -3.21 -13.86 -10.88
N ILE A 14 -2.29 -14.69 -11.36
CA ILE A 14 -1.00 -14.84 -10.73
C ILE A 14 -0.24 -13.53 -10.76
N ALA A 15 -0.24 -12.84 -11.91
CA ALA A 15 0.45 -11.56 -12.03
C ALA A 15 -0.12 -10.51 -11.07
N MET A 16 -1.44 -10.46 -10.91
CA MET A 16 -2.08 -9.54 -9.99
C MET A 16 -1.76 -9.86 -8.53
N ALA A 17 -1.67 -11.16 -8.20
CA ALA A 17 -1.38 -11.60 -6.84
C ALA A 17 0.06 -11.34 -6.44
N GLN A 18 0.94 -11.01 -7.40
CA GLN A 18 2.36 -10.77 -7.14
C GLN A 18 2.70 -9.29 -6.95
N GLN A 19 1.71 -8.43 -6.79
CA GLN A 19 1.97 -7.02 -6.49
C GLN A 19 2.74 -6.91 -5.20
N LYS A 20 3.77 -6.07 -5.21
CA LYS A 20 4.66 -5.91 -4.08
C LYS A 20 4.59 -4.50 -3.52
N CYS A 21 4.88 -4.39 -2.23
CA CYS A 21 4.99 -3.10 -1.57
C CYS A 21 6.32 -2.45 -1.96
N VAL A 22 6.27 -1.51 -2.89
CA VAL A 22 7.45 -0.74 -3.30
C VAL A 22 7.34 0.63 -2.67
N ILE A 23 8.08 0.86 -1.58
CA ILE A 23 8.01 2.10 -0.82
C ILE A 23 8.32 3.32 -1.68
N ALA A 24 9.21 3.17 -2.65
CA ALA A 24 9.56 4.27 -3.55
C ALA A 24 8.33 4.84 -4.27
N ASP A 25 7.37 3.99 -4.60
CA ASP A 25 6.12 4.43 -5.24
C ASP A 25 5.30 5.29 -4.29
N PHE A 26 5.24 4.90 -3.02
CA PHE A 26 4.55 5.68 -1.99
C PHE A 26 5.20 7.06 -1.86
N TYR A 27 6.52 7.09 -1.75
CA TYR A 27 7.24 8.36 -1.63
C TYR A 27 7.04 9.25 -2.85
N GLY A 28 7.00 8.67 -4.03
CA GLY A 28 6.73 9.43 -5.25
C GLY A 28 5.36 10.10 -5.21
N LEU A 29 4.34 9.37 -4.76
CA LEU A 29 3.00 9.93 -4.62
C LEU A 29 2.94 11.04 -3.57
N SER A 30 3.80 10.96 -2.55
CA SER A 30 3.81 11.95 -1.48
C SER A 30 4.28 13.33 -1.94
N TRP A 31 4.87 13.43 -3.11
CA TRP A 31 5.31 14.71 -3.70
C TRP A 31 4.25 15.39 -4.56
N LEU A 32 3.06 14.79 -4.71
CA LEU A 32 1.98 15.44 -5.43
C LEU A 32 1.62 16.76 -4.74
N GLY A 33 1.50 17.84 -5.53
CA GLY A 33 1.30 19.17 -4.99
C GLY A 33 -0.10 19.43 -4.46
N ASN A 34 -1.12 18.78 -5.01
CA ASN A 34 -2.50 18.98 -4.57
C ASN A 34 -2.78 18.07 -3.37
N PRO A 35 -3.08 18.65 -2.18
CA PRO A 35 -3.28 17.83 -0.97
C PRO A 35 -4.40 16.79 -1.10
N SER A 36 -5.49 17.16 -1.73
CA SER A 36 -6.62 16.26 -1.90
C SER A 36 -6.28 15.09 -2.81
N GLU A 37 -5.64 15.37 -3.93
CA GLU A 37 -5.20 14.33 -4.85
C GLU A 37 -4.13 13.44 -4.21
N ARG A 38 -3.20 14.05 -3.48
CA ARG A 38 -2.15 13.31 -2.77
C ARG A 38 -2.77 12.34 -1.77
N HIS A 39 -3.72 12.81 -0.97
CA HIS A 39 -4.40 11.97 0.01
C HIS A 39 -5.09 10.78 -0.68
N GLN A 40 -5.82 11.07 -1.75
CA GLN A 40 -6.55 10.04 -2.49
C GLN A 40 -5.60 8.99 -3.07
N ARG A 41 -4.52 9.43 -3.71
CA ARG A 41 -3.55 8.52 -4.33
C ARG A 41 -2.83 7.66 -3.31
N LEU A 42 -2.45 8.25 -2.18
CA LEU A 42 -1.80 7.50 -1.11
C LEU A 42 -2.75 6.48 -0.48
N SER A 43 -4.01 6.86 -0.30
CA SER A 43 -5.02 5.96 0.21
C SER A 43 -5.24 4.77 -0.73
N GLU A 44 -5.34 5.04 -2.02
CA GLU A 44 -5.48 3.99 -3.03
C GLU A 44 -4.27 3.06 -3.05
N TRP A 45 -3.08 3.63 -2.96
CA TRP A 45 -1.85 2.84 -2.94
C TRP A 45 -1.83 1.90 -1.74
N LEU A 46 -2.19 2.40 -0.55
CA LEU A 46 -2.25 1.57 0.64
C LEU A 46 -3.28 0.45 0.50
N THR A 47 -4.45 0.76 -0.04
CA THR A 47 -5.48 -0.26 -0.24
C THR A 47 -4.98 -1.36 -1.18
N THR A 48 -4.23 -0.99 -2.20
CA THR A 48 -3.73 -1.94 -3.20
C THR A 48 -2.53 -2.74 -2.69
N ASN A 49 -1.62 -2.09 -1.97
CA ASN A 49 -0.31 -2.68 -1.66
C ASN A 49 -0.07 -2.97 -0.18
N GLY A 50 -0.91 -2.44 0.70
CA GLY A 50 -0.68 -2.52 2.15
C GLY A 50 -0.52 -3.95 2.67
N GLU A 51 -1.28 -4.90 2.14
CA GLU A 51 -1.21 -6.29 2.58
C GLU A 51 0.14 -6.95 2.29
N THR A 52 0.87 -6.45 1.32
CA THR A 52 2.16 -7.04 0.95
C THR A 52 3.34 -6.35 1.62
N CYS A 53 3.10 -5.28 2.37
CA CYS A 53 4.16 -4.57 3.08
C CYS A 53 4.58 -5.31 4.34
N THR A 54 5.88 -5.23 4.65
CA THR A 54 6.39 -5.72 5.92
C THR A 54 6.16 -4.68 7.01
N THR A 55 6.33 -5.10 8.28
CA THR A 55 6.24 -4.15 9.40
C THR A 55 7.24 -3.02 9.26
N ASP A 56 8.46 -3.32 8.81
CA ASP A 56 9.49 -2.29 8.62
C ASP A 56 9.09 -1.29 7.56
N GLN A 57 8.51 -1.77 6.45
CA GLN A 57 8.04 -0.90 5.39
C GLN A 57 6.89 -0.01 5.86
N LEU A 58 5.96 -0.59 6.59
CA LEU A 58 4.82 0.17 7.11
C LEU A 58 5.25 1.19 8.15
N LEU A 59 6.25 0.87 8.95
CA LEU A 59 6.81 1.82 9.91
C LEU A 59 7.46 3.01 9.19
N ALA A 60 8.17 2.73 8.10
CA ALA A 60 8.77 3.80 7.28
C ALA A 60 7.68 4.71 6.69
N ILE A 61 6.59 4.12 6.22
CA ILE A 61 5.45 4.88 5.71
C ILE A 61 4.83 5.73 6.81
N TRP A 62 4.64 5.16 8.00
CA TRP A 62 4.12 5.86 9.16
C TRP A 62 4.97 7.08 9.49
N ASN A 63 6.29 6.91 9.54
CA ASN A 63 7.20 8.00 9.84
C ASN A 63 7.14 9.09 8.77
N ASN A 64 7.00 8.71 7.52
CA ASN A 64 6.87 9.65 6.42
C ASN A 64 5.60 10.50 6.59
N LEU A 65 4.48 9.86 6.92
CA LEU A 65 3.22 10.56 7.13
C LEU A 65 3.29 11.49 8.34
N ALA A 66 3.98 11.07 9.39
CA ALA A 66 4.12 11.86 10.61
C ALA A 66 4.94 13.13 10.40
N MET A 67 5.83 13.14 9.39
CA MET A 67 6.64 14.31 9.07
C MET A 67 5.85 15.41 8.35
N TRP A 68 4.69 15.09 7.82
CA TRP A 68 3.87 16.08 7.14
C TRP A 68 3.07 16.87 8.17
N ALA A 69 3.46 18.10 8.36
CA ALA A 69 2.75 19.00 9.27
C ALA A 69 1.34 19.27 8.73
N GLY A 70 0.39 19.44 9.62
CA GLY A 70 -0.99 19.66 9.21
C GLY A 70 -1.75 18.36 9.06
N ALA A 71 -1.51 17.49 9.94
CA ALA A 71 -1.84 16.08 9.91
C ALA A 71 -3.33 15.72 10.04
N ALA A 72 -4.25 16.67 9.97
CA ALA A 72 -5.66 16.30 9.94
C ALA A 72 -5.95 15.34 8.80
N ASP A 73 -5.32 15.58 7.64
CA ASP A 73 -5.49 14.75 6.46
C ASP A 73 -4.72 13.45 6.55
N SER A 74 -3.66 13.39 7.36
CA SER A 74 -2.86 12.18 7.46
C SER A 74 -3.37 11.21 8.51
N SER A 75 -4.29 11.61 9.37
CA SER A 75 -4.80 10.73 10.43
C SER A 75 -5.51 9.51 9.85
N GLU A 76 -6.28 9.69 8.78
CA GLU A 76 -6.96 8.59 8.11
C GLU A 76 -5.96 7.65 7.44
N LEU A 77 -4.94 8.21 6.80
CA LEU A 77 -3.88 7.41 6.18
C LEU A 77 -3.11 6.64 7.25
N ARG A 78 -2.81 7.27 8.37
CA ARG A 78 -2.11 6.59 9.47
C ARG A 78 -2.94 5.47 10.07
N ALA A 79 -4.26 5.65 10.17
CA ALA A 79 -5.14 4.58 10.62
C ALA A 79 -5.07 3.38 9.69
N LYS A 80 -5.02 3.61 8.37
CA LYS A 80 -4.83 2.54 7.39
C LYS A 80 -3.49 1.83 7.58
N VAL A 81 -2.43 2.60 7.80
CA VAL A 81 -1.10 2.02 8.03
C VAL A 81 -1.12 1.12 9.26
N LEU A 82 -1.76 1.57 10.35
CA LEU A 82 -1.87 0.77 11.57
C LEU A 82 -2.62 -0.54 11.31
N TYR A 83 -3.67 -0.48 10.53
CA TYR A 83 -4.43 -1.67 10.19
C TYR A 83 -3.54 -2.70 9.49
N TYR A 84 -2.80 -2.27 8.47
CA TYR A 84 -1.91 -3.16 7.73
C TYR A 84 -0.71 -3.59 8.56
N TYR A 85 -0.22 -2.71 9.44
CA TYR A 85 0.86 -3.04 10.35
C TYR A 85 0.47 -4.20 11.28
N ALA A 86 -0.73 -4.15 11.85
CA ALA A 86 -1.21 -5.22 12.71
C ALA A 86 -1.28 -6.55 11.96
N ARG A 87 -1.73 -6.51 10.71
CA ARG A 87 -1.80 -7.71 9.89
C ARG A 87 -0.42 -8.24 9.54
N ALA A 88 0.51 -7.34 9.21
CA ALA A 88 1.89 -7.74 8.91
C ALA A 88 2.57 -8.34 10.14
N ALA A 89 2.37 -7.73 11.31
CA ALA A 89 2.92 -8.25 12.55
C ALA A 89 2.41 -9.66 12.85
N GLU A 90 1.15 -9.91 12.56
CA GLU A 90 0.56 -11.23 12.73
C GLU A 90 1.22 -12.25 11.81
N ARG A 91 1.45 -11.87 10.55
CA ARG A 91 2.11 -12.75 9.58
C ARG A 91 3.56 -13.05 9.96
N GLU A 92 4.25 -12.05 10.54
CA GLU A 92 5.67 -12.15 10.87
C GLU A 92 5.92 -12.77 12.23
N LYS A 93 4.89 -13.10 12.94
CA LYS A 93 4.94 -13.57 14.32
C LYS A 93 5.49 -14.99 14.46
N LYS A 94 5.74 -15.67 13.43
CA LYS A 94 6.14 -17.09 13.46
C LYS A 94 7.34 -17.35 14.33
#